data_9d4bca4b5f0d906ed0771cdfcf1b6c34
#
_entry.id   9d4bca4b5f0d906ed0771cdfcf1b6c34
#
_cell.length_a   1.000
_cell.length_b   1.000
_cell.length_c   1.000
_cell.angle_alpha   90.00
_cell.angle_beta   90.00
_cell.angle_gamma   90.00
#
_symmetry.space_group_name_H-M   'P 1'
#
loop_
_entity.id
_entity.type
_entity.pdbx_description
1 polymer ?
#
loop_
_entity_poly.entity_id
_entity_poly.type
_entity_poly.pdbx_seq_one_letter_code
_entity_poly.pdbx_strand_id
1 'polypeptide(L)'
;MSLNNTFVHHVHFWLKNKEDKSRLIRGLETLIPITHIRDIHIGVPADTDRDVIDRSYDLSLLLLFDSPEAQAGYQDDPIHVAFAEGYAKPLCAKVVVQDSVNI
;
A
#
# COMPACT_ATOMS: atom_id res chain seq x y z
N MET A 1 -9.14 -7.00 -21.21
CA MET A 1 -7.76 -7.45 -20.96
C MET A 1 -7.55 -7.64 -19.47
N SER A 2 -6.93 -8.73 -19.04
CA SER A 2 -6.69 -8.99 -17.61
C SER A 2 -5.18 -9.01 -17.32
N LEU A 3 -4.85 -8.74 -16.06
CA LEU A 3 -3.47 -8.85 -15.57
C LEU A 3 -3.11 -10.34 -15.50
N ASN A 4 -1.94 -10.71 -16.02
CA ASN A 4 -1.42 -12.07 -15.98
C ASN A 4 -0.14 -12.11 -15.16
N ASN A 5 0.09 -13.23 -14.47
CA ASN A 5 1.31 -13.45 -13.69
C ASN A 5 1.58 -12.24 -12.78
N THR A 6 0.56 -11.82 -12.05
CA THR A 6 0.62 -10.62 -11.24
C THR A 6 0.39 -10.96 -9.77
N PHE A 7 1.30 -10.51 -8.92
CA PHE A 7 1.08 -10.48 -7.49
C PHE A 7 0.53 -9.10 -7.13
N VAL A 8 -0.64 -9.06 -6.50
CA VAL A 8 -1.28 -7.81 -6.06
C VAL A 8 -1.12 -7.69 -4.55
N HIS A 9 -0.51 -6.61 -4.13
CA HIS A 9 -0.32 -6.26 -2.72
C HIS A 9 -1.13 -5.00 -2.44
N HIS A 10 -2.25 -5.13 -1.73
CA HIS A 10 -3.17 -4.03 -1.48
C HIS A 10 -3.21 -3.74 0.00
N VAL A 11 -2.88 -2.50 0.37
CA VAL A 11 -2.75 -2.07 1.76
C VAL A 11 -3.68 -0.89 2.03
N HIS A 12 -4.36 -0.92 3.15
CA HIS A 12 -5.18 0.19 3.63
C HIS A 12 -4.65 0.67 4.97
N PHE A 13 -4.63 1.98 5.18
CA PHE A 13 -4.07 2.63 6.36
C PHE A 13 -5.13 3.47 7.06
N TRP A 14 -5.23 3.32 8.37
CA TRP A 14 -6.06 4.17 9.24
C TRP A 14 -5.12 4.95 10.15
N LEU A 15 -5.16 6.28 10.05
CA LEU A 15 -4.30 7.16 10.84
C LEU A 15 -4.78 7.25 12.30
N LYS A 16 -3.82 7.36 13.22
CA LYS A 16 -4.12 7.75 14.61
C LYS A 16 -4.63 9.19 14.67
N ASN A 17 -3.95 10.09 13.94
CA ASN A 17 -4.29 11.50 13.84
C ASN A 17 -4.47 11.88 12.39
N LYS A 18 -5.64 12.39 12.02
CA LYS A 18 -5.96 12.73 10.63
C LYS A 18 -5.05 13.80 10.05
N GLU A 19 -4.51 14.67 10.88
CA GLU A 19 -3.57 15.72 10.47
C GLU A 19 -2.22 15.18 9.99
N ASP A 20 -1.90 13.91 10.24
CA ASP A 20 -0.69 13.26 9.75
C ASP A 20 -0.82 12.70 8.32
N LYS A 21 -1.94 12.97 7.64
CA LYS A 21 -2.20 12.45 6.30
C LYS A 21 -1.10 12.81 5.30
N SER A 22 -0.72 14.08 5.25
CA SER A 22 0.35 14.54 4.33
C SER A 22 1.68 13.87 4.63
N ARG A 23 1.97 13.63 5.92
CA ARG A 23 3.20 12.97 6.34
C ARG A 23 3.22 11.51 5.88
N LEU A 24 2.10 10.79 6.02
CA LEU A 24 2.02 9.41 5.55
C LEU A 24 2.12 9.33 4.02
N ILE A 25 1.51 10.29 3.30
CA ILE A 25 1.65 10.36 1.84
C ILE A 25 3.12 10.50 1.44
N ARG A 26 3.87 11.38 2.10
CA ARG A 26 5.31 11.50 1.83
C ARG A 26 6.06 10.18 2.08
N GLY A 27 5.69 9.47 3.14
CA GLY A 27 6.25 8.15 3.42
C GLY A 27 5.96 7.16 2.31
N LEU A 28 4.72 7.09 1.85
CA LEU A 28 4.31 6.21 0.75
C LEU A 28 5.08 6.53 -0.53
N GLU A 29 5.29 7.81 -0.81
CA GLU A 29 6.03 8.23 -2.00
C GLU A 29 7.49 7.79 -1.97
N THR A 30 8.08 7.55 -0.79
CA THR A 30 9.44 7.01 -0.69
C THR A 30 9.58 5.61 -1.27
N LEU A 31 8.46 4.87 -1.42
CA LEU A 31 8.46 3.52 -1.97
C LEU A 31 8.63 3.48 -3.49
N ILE A 32 8.32 4.58 -4.18
CA ILE A 32 8.26 4.62 -5.64
C ILE A 32 9.55 4.11 -6.32
N PRO A 33 10.78 4.45 -5.85
CA PRO A 33 11.99 3.99 -6.54
C PRO A 33 12.37 2.53 -6.29
N ILE A 34 11.61 1.76 -5.50
CA ILE A 34 11.94 0.36 -5.26
C ILE A 34 11.79 -0.44 -6.55
N THR A 35 12.89 -1.04 -7.03
CA THR A 35 12.94 -1.68 -8.35
C THR A 35 12.10 -2.94 -8.47
N HIS A 36 11.79 -3.62 -7.37
CA HIS A 36 10.94 -4.82 -7.38
C HIS A 36 9.48 -4.51 -7.73
N ILE A 37 9.04 -3.26 -7.55
CA ILE A 37 7.66 -2.85 -7.83
C ILE A 37 7.49 -2.69 -9.33
N ARG A 38 6.48 -3.38 -9.91
CA ARG A 38 6.12 -3.19 -11.32
C ARG A 38 5.27 -1.94 -11.51
N ASP A 39 4.28 -1.73 -10.63
CA ASP A 39 3.40 -0.57 -10.70
C ASP A 39 2.88 -0.23 -9.31
N ILE A 40 2.55 1.05 -9.09
CA ILE A 40 2.17 1.57 -7.79
C ILE A 40 1.01 2.55 -7.93
N HIS A 41 0.04 2.42 -7.02
CA HIS A 41 -1.07 3.38 -6.89
C HIS A 41 -1.19 3.78 -5.42
N ILE A 42 -1.12 5.07 -5.16
CA ILE A 42 -1.34 5.67 -3.83
C ILE A 42 -2.67 6.40 -3.92
N GLY A 43 -3.62 6.07 -3.05
CA GLY A 43 -4.98 6.56 -3.17
C GLY A 43 -5.62 6.99 -1.86
N VAL A 44 -6.76 7.65 -2.03
CA VAL A 44 -7.69 7.99 -0.97
C VAL A 44 -9.04 7.35 -1.31
N PRO A 45 -9.97 7.21 -0.34
CA PRO A 45 -11.30 6.68 -0.66
C PRO A 45 -11.95 7.49 -1.79
N ALA A 46 -12.47 6.78 -2.78
CA ALA A 46 -13.25 7.39 -3.85
C ALA A 46 -14.61 7.86 -3.30
N ASP A 47 -15.24 8.80 -4.00
CA ASP A 47 -16.57 9.28 -3.62
C ASP A 47 -17.64 8.34 -4.17
N THR A 48 -17.63 7.11 -3.65
CA THR A 48 -18.61 6.07 -3.96
C THR A 48 -19.21 5.56 -2.66
N ASP A 49 -20.52 5.26 -2.67
CA ASP A 49 -21.22 4.87 -1.45
C ASP A 49 -22.26 3.80 -1.75
N ARG A 50 -21.99 2.59 -1.30
CA ARG A 50 -22.91 1.45 -1.29
C ARG A 50 -22.60 0.59 -0.07
N ASP A 51 -23.52 -0.26 0.33
CA ASP A 51 -23.37 -1.07 1.54
C ASP A 51 -22.07 -1.86 1.60
N VAL A 52 -21.55 -2.31 0.45
CA VAL A 52 -20.34 -3.12 0.38
C VAL A 52 -19.05 -2.30 0.29
N ILE A 53 -19.16 -0.97 0.21
CA ILE A 53 -17.99 -0.10 0.08
C ILE A 53 -17.53 0.37 1.46
N ASP A 54 -16.31 0.01 1.83
CA ASP A 54 -15.67 0.48 3.05
C ASP A 54 -14.80 1.69 2.71
N ARG A 55 -15.23 2.87 3.16
CA ARG A 55 -14.53 4.14 2.97
C ARG A 55 -13.87 4.64 4.26
N SER A 56 -13.75 3.76 5.26
CA SER A 56 -13.26 4.17 6.58
C SER A 56 -11.76 4.41 6.63
N TYR A 57 -11.00 3.89 5.66
CA TYR A 57 -9.54 4.07 5.63
C TYR A 57 -9.16 5.49 5.19
N ASP A 58 -7.95 5.90 5.53
CA ASP A 58 -7.44 7.24 5.18
C ASP A 58 -6.63 7.22 3.88
N LEU A 59 -5.78 6.21 3.70
CA LEU A 59 -4.93 6.06 2.51
C LEU A 59 -4.89 4.61 2.09
N SER A 60 -4.69 4.38 0.79
CA SER A 60 -4.49 3.05 0.24
C SER A 60 -3.21 3.00 -0.59
N LEU A 61 -2.65 1.81 -0.67
CA LEU A 61 -1.46 1.52 -1.47
C LEU A 61 -1.73 0.24 -2.24
N LEU A 62 -1.66 0.32 -3.57
CA LEU A 62 -1.74 -0.86 -4.42
C LEU A 62 -0.41 -1.03 -5.11
N LEU A 63 0.22 -2.19 -4.92
CA LEU A 63 1.46 -2.55 -5.58
C LEU A 63 1.24 -3.77 -6.45
N LEU A 64 1.79 -3.74 -7.66
CA LEU A 64 1.82 -4.86 -8.56
C LEU A 64 3.25 -5.36 -8.68
N PHE A 65 3.41 -6.68 -8.58
CA PHE A 65 4.71 -7.34 -8.73
C PHE A 65 4.62 -8.42 -9.79
N ASP A 66 5.74 -8.73 -10.43
CA ASP A 66 5.81 -9.78 -11.45
C ASP A 66 5.76 -11.19 -10.86
N SER A 67 6.06 -11.33 -9.56
CA SER A 67 6.17 -12.65 -8.93
C SER A 67 6.11 -12.52 -7.40
N PRO A 68 5.82 -13.64 -6.69
CA PRO A 68 5.96 -13.67 -5.22
C PRO A 68 7.38 -13.34 -4.76
N GLU A 69 8.40 -13.72 -5.54
CA GLU A 69 9.81 -13.44 -5.22
C GLU A 69 10.10 -11.94 -5.27
N ALA A 70 9.52 -11.24 -6.24
CA ALA A 70 9.67 -9.78 -6.34
C ALA A 70 9.02 -9.09 -5.13
N GLN A 71 7.83 -9.55 -4.71
CA GLN A 71 7.17 -9.03 -3.52
C GLN A 71 8.00 -9.31 -2.25
N ALA A 72 8.58 -10.49 -2.13
CA ALA A 72 9.47 -10.81 -1.01
C ALA A 72 10.69 -9.89 -0.99
N GLY A 73 11.28 -9.61 -2.14
CA GLY A 73 12.40 -8.66 -2.26
C GLY A 73 12.01 -7.24 -1.82
N TYR A 74 10.80 -6.81 -2.18
CA TYR A 74 10.25 -5.53 -1.71
C TYR A 74 10.15 -5.50 -0.18
N GLN A 75 9.65 -6.56 0.45
CA GLN A 75 9.50 -6.62 1.91
C GLN A 75 10.84 -6.43 2.63
N ASP A 76 11.93 -6.95 2.06
CA ASP A 76 13.26 -6.90 2.64
C ASP A 76 14.05 -5.65 2.23
N ASP A 77 13.53 -4.86 1.30
CA ASP A 77 14.22 -3.66 0.81
C ASP A 77 14.36 -2.64 1.94
N PRO A 78 15.56 -2.06 2.14
CA PRO A 78 15.78 -1.07 3.20
C PRO A 78 14.84 0.13 3.11
N ILE A 79 14.41 0.52 1.90
CA ILE A 79 13.45 1.63 1.71
C ILE A 79 12.10 1.24 2.30
N HIS A 80 11.63 0.00 2.06
CA HIS A 80 10.38 -0.49 2.65
C HIS A 80 10.48 -0.57 4.17
N VAL A 81 11.59 -1.10 4.70
CA VAL A 81 11.80 -1.20 6.14
C VAL A 81 11.78 0.19 6.78
N ALA A 82 12.44 1.18 6.16
CA ALA A 82 12.42 2.55 6.65
C ALA A 82 11.01 3.16 6.64
N PHE A 83 10.23 2.89 5.59
CA PHE A 83 8.84 3.32 5.53
C PHE A 83 8.02 2.71 6.67
N ALA A 84 8.12 1.41 6.88
CA ALA A 84 7.37 0.71 7.92
C ALA A 84 7.70 1.27 9.31
N GLU A 85 8.97 1.42 9.63
CA GLU A 85 9.42 1.88 10.94
C GLU A 85 9.18 3.37 11.17
N GLY A 86 9.38 4.20 10.14
CA GLY A 86 9.34 5.66 10.26
C GLY A 86 7.98 6.28 10.00
N TYR A 87 7.08 5.59 9.30
CA TYR A 87 5.78 6.13 8.92
C TYR A 87 4.61 5.24 9.31
N ALA A 88 4.56 4.00 8.83
CA ALA A 88 3.38 3.15 9.05
C ALA A 88 3.16 2.86 10.53
N LYS A 89 4.16 2.37 11.23
CA LYS A 89 4.02 2.02 12.65
C LYS A 89 3.69 3.21 13.53
N PRO A 90 4.41 4.36 13.45
CA PRO A 90 4.12 5.48 14.34
C PRO A 90 2.84 6.23 14.00
N LEU A 91 2.43 6.28 12.73
CA LEU A 91 1.30 7.12 12.29
C LEU A 91 -0.04 6.39 12.23
N CYS A 92 -0.06 5.06 12.11
CA CYS A 92 -1.27 4.30 11.86
C CYS A 92 -1.81 3.60 13.09
N ALA A 93 -3.12 3.72 13.30
CA ALA A 93 -3.84 2.95 14.30
C ALA A 93 -4.12 1.53 13.83
N LYS A 94 -4.23 1.34 12.50
CA LYS A 94 -4.56 0.06 11.89
C LYS A 94 -3.99 0.02 10.48
N VAL A 95 -3.49 -1.14 10.08
CA VAL A 95 -3.06 -1.43 8.71
C VAL A 95 -3.63 -2.78 8.31
N VAL A 96 -4.23 -2.86 7.14
CA VAL A 96 -4.77 -4.11 6.58
C VAL A 96 -4.09 -4.37 5.25
N VAL A 97 -3.57 -5.58 5.10
CA VAL A 97 -2.92 -6.04 3.86
C VAL A 97 -3.74 -7.18 3.26
N GLN A 98 -3.98 -7.11 1.97
CA GLN A 98 -4.61 -8.17 1.21
C GLN A 98 -3.73 -8.48 0.01
N ASP A 99 -3.18 -9.70 0.00
CA ASP A 99 -2.35 -10.19 -1.09
C ASP A 99 -3.14 -11.19 -1.92
N SER A 100 -3.03 -11.07 -3.23
CA SER A 100 -3.67 -12.02 -4.14
C SER A 100 -2.79 -12.27 -5.36
N VAL A 101 -2.98 -13.45 -5.95
CA VAL A 101 -2.31 -13.85 -7.19
C VAL A 101 -3.37 -14.30 -8.19
N ASN A 102 -2.98 -14.44 -9.45
CA ASN A 102 -3.88 -14.93 -10.49
C ASN A 102 -4.42 -16.31 -10.14
N ILE A 103 -5.66 -16.56 -10.51
CA ILE A 103 -6.30 -17.86 -10.39
C ILE A 103 -5.71 -18.89 -11.35
#